data_bda37ebcca126d4694466b3efa632975
#
_entry.id   bda37ebcca126d4694466b3efa632975
#
_cell.length_a   1.000
_cell.length_b   1.000
_cell.length_c   1.000
_cell.angle_alpha   90.00
_cell.angle_beta   90.00
_cell.angle_gamma   90.00
#
_symmetry.space_group_name_H-M   'P 1'
#
loop_
_entity.id
_entity.type
_entity.pdbx_description
1 polymer ?
#
loop_
_entity_poly.entity_id
_entity_poly.type
_entity_poly.pdbx_seq_one_letter_code
_entity_poly.pdbx_strand_id
1 'polypeptide(L)'
;MSIELRDVTKKVRLGPIRLTYEHLNIHVPDGGHVALLGRRDAGLEAITNLICAADAPDSGKVIRTHSISWPIPSSSFVSQHLPLVANARFIARLYEADEKPYLARLEEIGRFGDWFTVRVSDCPPEVRSLFCFLVGALLPFDQYIMTNMNVGPKGERGRIGELVAELCQRAGLLMISQDVKNAQLYCTQAYVFDKCQATYYDDMEAAAEHFNSIEDKDIADDDMGVDSDLESLVNVDFGVV
;
A
#
# COMPACT_ATOMS: atom_id res chain seq x y z
N MET A 1 -0.62 14.74 -15.09
CA MET A 1 -1.41 13.56 -15.45
C MET A 1 -1.57 12.74 -14.18
N SER A 2 -2.42 11.71 -14.11
CA SER A 2 -2.99 11.35 -12.82
C SER A 2 -3.40 9.88 -12.79
N ILE A 3 -3.79 9.39 -11.63
CA ILE A 3 -4.64 8.21 -11.50
C ILE A 3 -6.08 8.69 -11.50
N GLU A 4 -6.91 8.11 -12.34
CA GLU A 4 -8.31 8.51 -12.44
C GLU A 4 -9.23 7.29 -12.57
N LEU A 5 -10.21 7.20 -11.70
CA LEU A 5 -11.36 6.32 -11.81
C LEU A 5 -12.51 7.14 -12.37
N ARG A 6 -13.06 6.73 -13.52
CA ARG A 6 -14.18 7.39 -14.18
C ARG A 6 -15.39 6.47 -14.25
N ASP A 7 -16.43 6.85 -13.55
CA ASP A 7 -17.72 6.15 -13.54
C ASP A 7 -17.58 4.64 -13.27
N VAL A 8 -16.70 4.31 -12.31
CA VAL A 8 -16.34 2.92 -12.02
C VAL A 8 -17.42 2.27 -11.18
N THR A 9 -17.90 1.11 -11.62
CA THR A 9 -18.66 0.18 -10.80
C THR A 9 -17.77 -0.99 -10.39
N LYS A 10 -17.81 -1.36 -9.11
CA LYS A 10 -17.10 -2.51 -8.57
C LYS A 10 -17.90 -3.21 -7.49
N LYS A 11 -18.12 -4.50 -7.70
CA LYS A 11 -18.69 -5.40 -6.69
C LYS A 11 -17.55 -5.97 -5.85
N VAL A 12 -17.68 -5.81 -4.55
CA VAL A 12 -16.67 -6.24 -3.57
C VAL A 12 -17.32 -7.25 -2.61
N ARG A 13 -16.58 -8.31 -2.30
CA ARG A 13 -17.01 -9.30 -1.33
C ARG A 13 -16.01 -9.34 -0.17
N LEU A 14 -16.49 -9.04 1.04
CA LEU A 14 -15.73 -9.10 2.28
C LEU A 14 -16.37 -10.15 3.17
N GLY A 15 -15.94 -11.40 3.07
CA GLY A 15 -16.59 -12.51 3.76
C GLY A 15 -18.08 -12.61 3.40
N PRO A 16 -19.00 -12.46 4.38
CA PRO A 16 -20.44 -12.46 4.15
C PRO A 16 -20.96 -11.13 3.56
N ILE A 17 -20.21 -10.04 3.72
CA ILE A 17 -20.60 -8.70 3.29
C ILE A 17 -20.41 -8.55 1.78
N ARG A 18 -21.41 -8.01 1.11
CA ARG A 18 -21.35 -7.63 -0.30
C ARG A 18 -21.52 -6.13 -0.42
N LEU A 19 -20.54 -5.48 -1.02
CA LEU A 19 -20.54 -4.06 -1.32
C LEU A 19 -20.64 -3.86 -2.82
N THR A 20 -21.26 -2.79 -3.25
CA THR A 20 -21.23 -2.36 -4.65
C THR A 20 -20.95 -0.87 -4.66
N TYR A 21 -19.80 -0.51 -5.17
CA TYR A 21 -19.50 0.86 -5.54
C TYR A 21 -20.08 1.13 -6.93
N GLU A 22 -20.91 2.13 -7.04
CA GLU A 22 -21.50 2.56 -8.31
C GLU A 22 -21.08 4.01 -8.59
N HIS A 23 -20.77 4.28 -9.84
CA HIS A 23 -20.36 5.63 -10.28
C HIS A 23 -19.19 6.22 -9.50
N LEU A 24 -18.24 5.37 -9.07
CA LEU A 24 -17.07 5.82 -8.32
C LEU A 24 -16.17 6.67 -9.20
N ASN A 25 -15.94 7.89 -8.74
CA ASN A 25 -15.05 8.85 -9.39
C ASN A 25 -13.96 9.26 -8.39
N ILE A 26 -12.71 8.98 -8.73
CA ILE A 26 -11.53 9.34 -7.93
C ILE A 26 -10.53 10.00 -8.88
N HIS A 27 -9.96 11.10 -8.45
CA HIS A 27 -8.89 11.77 -9.15
C HIS A 27 -7.72 12.02 -8.21
N VAL A 28 -6.56 11.41 -8.53
CA VAL A 28 -5.29 11.66 -7.85
C VAL A 28 -4.43 12.47 -8.82
N PRO A 29 -4.18 13.75 -8.55
CA PRO A 29 -3.39 14.60 -9.43
C PRO A 29 -1.93 14.15 -9.50
N ASP A 30 -1.24 14.53 -10.56
CA ASP A 30 0.19 14.30 -10.72
C ASP A 30 0.99 14.92 -9.58
N GLY A 31 1.84 14.11 -8.94
CA GLY A 31 2.56 14.55 -7.74
C GLY A 31 1.66 14.83 -6.52
N GLY A 32 0.37 14.53 -6.61
CA GLY A 32 -0.58 14.75 -5.52
C GLY A 32 -0.38 13.80 -4.35
N HIS A 33 -0.62 14.31 -3.15
CA HIS A 33 -0.60 13.53 -1.91
C HIS A 33 -2.04 13.39 -1.40
N VAL A 34 -2.63 12.24 -1.70
CA VAL A 34 -4.05 11.98 -1.46
C VAL A 34 -4.22 10.78 -0.54
N ALA A 35 -5.12 10.87 0.43
CA ALA A 35 -5.51 9.75 1.27
C ALA A 35 -6.82 9.11 0.80
N LEU A 36 -6.89 7.78 0.82
CA LEU A 36 -8.14 7.03 0.78
C LEU A 36 -8.40 6.53 2.21
N LEU A 37 -9.39 7.10 2.86
CA LEU A 37 -9.75 6.81 4.25
C LEU A 37 -11.02 5.98 4.28
N GLY A 38 -11.00 4.85 4.97
CA GLY A 38 -12.18 4.01 5.14
C GLY A 38 -11.99 3.02 6.27
N ARG A 39 -13.09 2.63 6.91
CA ARG A 39 -13.10 1.58 7.93
C ARG A 39 -12.87 0.20 7.28
N ARG A 40 -12.70 -0.85 8.09
CA ARG A 40 -12.45 -2.22 7.59
C ARG A 40 -13.51 -2.72 6.62
N ASP A 41 -14.75 -2.32 6.82
CA ASP A 41 -15.89 -2.68 6.00
C ASP A 41 -16.02 -1.86 4.69
N ALA A 42 -15.15 -0.87 4.47
CA ALA A 42 -15.17 -0.06 3.25
C ALA A 42 -14.63 -0.79 2.00
N GLY A 43 -13.93 -1.92 2.15
CA GLY A 43 -13.39 -2.66 0.99
C GLY A 43 -12.32 -1.92 0.19
N LEU A 44 -11.51 -1.08 0.83
CA LEU A 44 -10.45 -0.30 0.19
C LEU A 44 -9.42 -1.15 -0.54
N GLU A 45 -9.23 -2.41 -0.14
CA GLU A 45 -8.36 -3.35 -0.85
C GLU A 45 -8.78 -3.53 -2.31
N ALA A 46 -10.08 -3.70 -2.58
CA ALA A 46 -10.57 -3.84 -3.95
C ALA A 46 -10.33 -2.56 -4.77
N ILE A 47 -10.49 -1.38 -4.16
CA ILE A 47 -10.18 -0.09 -4.82
C ILE A 47 -8.68 0.02 -5.08
N THR A 48 -7.85 -0.41 -4.13
CA THR A 48 -6.40 -0.47 -4.30
C THR A 48 -6.01 -1.38 -5.46
N ASN A 49 -6.61 -2.58 -5.56
CA ASN A 49 -6.37 -3.53 -6.63
C ASN A 49 -6.79 -2.96 -8.00
N LEU A 50 -7.89 -2.20 -8.08
CA LEU A 50 -8.25 -1.47 -9.28
C LEU A 50 -7.17 -0.44 -9.65
N ILE A 51 -6.69 0.34 -8.69
CA ILE A 51 -5.66 1.37 -8.91
C ILE A 51 -4.34 0.74 -9.37
N CYS A 52 -3.94 -0.38 -8.78
CA CYS A 52 -2.70 -1.08 -9.11
C CYS A 52 -2.79 -1.98 -10.36
N ALA A 53 -3.93 -2.03 -11.04
CA ALA A 53 -4.19 -2.94 -12.16
C ALA A 53 -4.12 -4.44 -11.81
N ALA A 54 -4.23 -4.79 -10.54
CA ALA A 54 -4.33 -6.16 -10.08
C ALA A 54 -5.74 -6.74 -10.29
N ASP A 55 -6.74 -5.86 -10.48
CA ASP A 55 -8.13 -6.22 -10.78
C ASP A 55 -8.72 -5.24 -11.80
N ALA A 56 -9.82 -5.62 -12.43
CA ALA A 56 -10.55 -4.80 -13.40
C ALA A 56 -11.88 -4.29 -12.81
N PRO A 57 -12.35 -3.11 -13.21
CA PRO A 57 -13.68 -2.65 -12.85
C PRO A 57 -14.76 -3.48 -13.57
N ASP A 58 -15.94 -3.63 -12.94
CA ASP A 58 -17.10 -4.26 -13.58
C ASP A 58 -17.66 -3.37 -14.70
N SER A 59 -17.58 -2.05 -14.54
CA SER A 59 -17.82 -1.04 -15.58
C SER A 59 -17.05 0.24 -15.31
N GLY A 60 -17.00 1.15 -16.27
CA GLY A 60 -16.23 2.39 -16.19
C GLY A 60 -14.78 2.20 -16.62
N LYS A 61 -13.90 3.13 -16.24
CA LYS A 61 -12.49 3.12 -16.66
C LYS A 61 -11.58 3.55 -15.53
N VAL A 62 -10.40 2.89 -15.45
CA VAL A 62 -9.29 3.32 -14.61
C VAL A 62 -8.13 3.75 -15.52
N ILE A 63 -7.73 5.01 -15.40
CA ILE A 63 -6.69 5.62 -16.22
C ILE A 63 -5.47 5.83 -15.34
N ARG A 64 -4.29 5.47 -15.84
CA ARG A 64 -2.99 5.64 -15.19
C ARG A 64 -2.02 6.18 -16.23
N THR A 65 -1.37 7.27 -15.94
CA THR A 65 -0.53 7.96 -16.93
C THR A 65 0.94 7.95 -16.57
N HIS A 66 1.29 7.41 -15.39
CA HIS A 66 2.64 7.35 -14.85
C HIS A 66 2.95 5.98 -14.25
N SER A 67 4.21 5.77 -13.88
CA SER A 67 4.62 4.59 -13.13
C SER A 67 4.05 4.65 -11.71
N ILE A 68 3.39 3.57 -11.31
CA ILE A 68 2.74 3.44 -10.01
C ILE A 68 3.39 2.28 -9.28
N SER A 69 3.69 2.46 -8.00
CA SER A 69 4.16 1.34 -7.19
C SER A 69 3.04 0.31 -6.96
N TRP A 70 3.41 -0.90 -6.61
CA TRP A 70 2.47 -1.79 -5.92
C TRP A 70 2.14 -1.25 -4.53
N PRO A 71 1.10 -1.78 -3.84
CA PRO A 71 0.81 -1.39 -2.45
C PRO A 71 2.01 -1.70 -1.54
N ILE A 72 2.57 -0.68 -0.89
CA ILE A 72 3.74 -0.77 -0.02
C ILE A 72 3.28 -0.63 1.45
N PRO A 73 3.72 -1.53 2.34
CA PRO A 73 4.53 -2.73 2.12
C PRO A 73 3.74 -3.88 1.51
N SER A 74 4.40 -4.74 0.73
CA SER A 74 3.81 -5.99 0.25
C SER A 74 4.85 -7.10 0.28
N SER A 75 4.46 -8.27 0.74
CA SER A 75 5.27 -9.49 0.68
C SER A 75 5.12 -10.25 -0.63
N SER A 76 4.14 -9.92 -1.47
CA SER A 76 3.83 -10.65 -2.72
C SER A 76 4.97 -10.65 -3.74
N PHE A 77 5.88 -9.68 -3.67
CA PHE A 77 7.05 -9.56 -4.55
C PHE A 77 8.32 -10.14 -3.94
N VAL A 78 8.23 -10.75 -2.76
CA VAL A 78 9.37 -11.21 -1.98
C VAL A 78 9.27 -12.72 -1.75
N SER A 79 10.22 -13.48 -2.30
CA SER A 79 10.30 -14.92 -2.06
C SER A 79 10.75 -15.22 -0.63
N GLN A 80 9.94 -15.94 0.11
CA GLN A 80 10.23 -16.34 1.49
C GLN A 80 11.47 -17.25 1.62
N HIS A 81 11.77 -18.00 0.55
CA HIS A 81 12.85 -18.99 0.53
C HIS A 81 14.20 -18.44 0.11
N LEU A 82 14.26 -17.17 -0.32
CA LEU A 82 15.49 -16.50 -0.72
C LEU A 82 15.97 -15.53 0.37
N PRO A 83 17.30 -15.30 0.45
CA PRO A 83 17.86 -14.23 1.26
C PRO A 83 17.32 -12.84 0.89
N LEU A 84 17.32 -11.90 1.86
CA LEU A 84 16.90 -10.52 1.61
C LEU A 84 17.66 -9.92 0.41
N VAL A 85 18.98 -10.07 0.38
CA VAL A 85 19.84 -9.54 -0.70
C VAL A 85 19.50 -10.14 -2.07
N ALA A 86 19.11 -11.42 -2.13
CA ALA A 86 18.76 -12.08 -3.39
C ALA A 86 17.43 -11.54 -3.93
N ASN A 87 16.42 -11.36 -3.05
CA ASN A 87 15.18 -10.70 -3.39
C ASN A 87 15.42 -9.26 -3.88
N ALA A 88 16.23 -8.49 -3.16
CA ALA A 88 16.54 -7.11 -3.53
C ALA A 88 17.21 -7.02 -4.91
N ARG A 89 18.15 -7.91 -5.23
CA ARG A 89 18.77 -7.99 -6.56
C ARG A 89 17.78 -8.32 -7.65
N PHE A 90 16.90 -9.29 -7.40
CA PHE A 90 15.86 -9.65 -8.35
C PHE A 90 14.93 -8.46 -8.64
N ILE A 91 14.48 -7.79 -7.60
CA ILE A 91 13.59 -6.61 -7.73
C ILE A 91 14.31 -5.46 -8.45
N ALA A 92 15.57 -5.16 -8.11
CA ALA A 92 16.35 -4.14 -8.80
C ALA A 92 16.42 -4.41 -10.31
N ARG A 93 16.72 -5.66 -10.71
CA ARG A 93 16.79 -6.05 -12.13
C ARG A 93 15.44 -5.99 -12.82
N LEU A 94 14.37 -6.40 -12.13
CA LEU A 94 13.01 -6.37 -12.69
C LEU A 94 12.55 -4.95 -13.03
N TYR A 95 12.97 -3.96 -12.21
CA TYR A 95 12.64 -2.54 -12.37
C TYR A 95 13.77 -1.72 -13.01
N GLU A 96 14.77 -2.38 -13.59
CA GLU A 96 15.92 -1.74 -14.26
C GLU A 96 16.64 -0.70 -13.38
N ALA A 97 16.59 -0.88 -12.06
CA ALA A 97 17.32 -0.06 -11.11
C ALA A 97 18.81 -0.48 -11.06
N ASP A 98 19.70 0.48 -10.86
CA ASP A 98 21.12 0.17 -10.68
C ASP A 98 21.30 -0.63 -9.38
N GLU A 99 21.71 -1.90 -9.52
CA GLU A 99 21.79 -2.87 -8.43
C GLU A 99 22.67 -2.38 -7.28
N LYS A 100 23.84 -1.81 -7.58
CA LYS A 100 24.81 -1.44 -6.55
C LYS A 100 24.33 -0.31 -5.65
N PRO A 101 23.92 0.86 -6.16
CA PRO A 101 23.41 1.94 -5.31
C PRO A 101 22.09 1.56 -4.63
N TYR A 102 21.24 0.77 -5.29
CA TYR A 102 19.97 0.30 -4.70
C TYR A 102 20.23 -0.58 -3.46
N LEU A 103 21.11 -1.59 -3.56
CA LEU A 103 21.48 -2.44 -2.42
C LEU A 103 22.17 -1.66 -1.30
N ALA A 104 23.04 -0.72 -1.66
CA ALA A 104 23.72 0.13 -0.68
C ALA A 104 22.72 0.99 0.10
N ARG A 105 21.72 1.57 -0.60
CA ARG A 105 20.67 2.39 0.04
C ARG A 105 19.75 1.55 0.91
N LEU A 106 19.41 0.33 0.48
CA LEU A 106 18.64 -0.63 1.28
C LEU A 106 19.34 -0.93 2.60
N GLU A 107 20.67 -1.22 2.56
CA GLU A 107 21.42 -1.54 3.76
C GLU A 107 21.64 -0.29 4.65
N GLU A 108 21.87 0.87 4.06
CA GLU A 108 22.03 2.14 4.78
C GLU A 108 20.79 2.46 5.63
N ILE A 109 19.60 2.36 5.03
CA ILE A 109 18.33 2.70 5.69
C ILE A 109 17.86 1.53 6.56
N GLY A 110 17.90 0.31 6.04
CA GLY A 110 17.37 -0.88 6.71
C GLY A 110 18.24 -1.38 7.84
N ARG A 111 19.57 -1.16 7.76
CA ARG A 111 20.58 -1.65 8.73
C ARG A 111 20.42 -3.12 9.03
N PHE A 112 20.19 -3.90 7.98
CA PHE A 112 19.91 -5.33 8.11
C PHE A 112 21.09 -6.13 8.67
N GLY A 113 22.35 -5.71 8.39
CA GLY A 113 23.55 -6.40 8.84
C GLY A 113 23.55 -7.86 8.39
N ASP A 114 23.74 -8.79 9.34
CA ASP A 114 23.77 -10.23 9.03
C ASP A 114 22.45 -10.76 8.45
N TRP A 115 21.30 -10.13 8.79
CA TRP A 115 19.99 -10.51 8.25
C TRP A 115 19.92 -10.36 6.73
N PHE A 116 20.75 -9.51 6.11
CA PHE A 116 20.73 -9.30 4.67
C PHE A 116 21.02 -10.57 3.87
N THR A 117 21.75 -11.51 4.47
CA THR A 117 22.11 -12.80 3.89
C THR A 117 21.22 -13.96 4.36
N VAL A 118 20.25 -13.70 5.25
CA VAL A 118 19.32 -14.68 5.80
C VAL A 118 18.06 -14.75 4.96
N ARG A 119 17.43 -15.93 4.87
CA ARG A 119 16.14 -16.11 4.18
C ARG A 119 15.05 -15.27 4.82
N VAL A 120 14.13 -14.78 4.01
CA VAL A 120 13.01 -13.95 4.50
C VAL A 120 12.19 -14.70 5.57
N SER A 121 11.92 -15.99 5.37
CA SER A 121 11.20 -16.84 6.34
C SER A 121 11.86 -16.90 7.71
N ASP A 122 13.19 -16.81 7.75
CA ASP A 122 13.99 -16.98 8.97
C ASP A 122 14.28 -15.66 9.69
N CYS A 123 13.85 -14.53 9.09
CA CYS A 123 14.01 -13.19 9.67
C CYS A 123 12.89 -12.88 10.68
N PRO A 124 13.17 -12.08 11.72
CA PRO A 124 12.14 -11.53 12.60
C PRO A 124 11.05 -10.76 11.83
N PRO A 125 9.79 -10.74 12.29
CA PRO A 125 8.70 -10.03 11.62
C PRO A 125 8.99 -8.55 11.34
N GLU A 126 9.66 -7.87 12.25
CA GLU A 126 10.02 -6.45 12.11
C GLU A 126 11.05 -6.24 10.99
N VAL A 127 12.00 -7.15 10.85
CA VAL A 127 13.01 -7.12 9.77
C VAL A 127 12.32 -7.38 8.43
N ARG A 128 11.43 -8.37 8.37
CA ARG A 128 10.66 -8.69 7.16
C ARG A 128 9.79 -7.51 6.72
N SER A 129 9.02 -6.93 7.65
CA SER A 129 8.12 -5.81 7.34
C SER A 129 8.89 -4.58 6.85
N LEU A 130 10.03 -4.27 7.49
CA LEU A 130 10.91 -3.19 7.06
C LEU A 130 11.48 -3.46 5.66
N PHE A 131 11.94 -4.68 5.41
CA PHE A 131 12.46 -5.07 4.11
C PHE A 131 11.39 -4.95 3.02
N CYS A 132 10.19 -5.52 3.23
CA CYS A 132 9.06 -5.44 2.29
C CYS A 132 8.64 -3.99 2.00
N PHE A 133 8.81 -3.08 2.96
CA PHE A 133 8.58 -1.66 2.75
C PHE A 133 9.68 -1.04 1.88
N LEU A 134 10.94 -1.22 2.27
CA LEU A 134 12.09 -0.54 1.64
C LEU A 134 12.31 -0.99 0.20
N VAL A 135 12.09 -2.27 -0.14
CA VAL A 135 12.29 -2.75 -1.52
C VAL A 135 11.40 -2.04 -2.54
N GLY A 136 10.21 -1.61 -2.14
CA GLY A 136 9.32 -0.81 -2.99
C GLY A 136 9.59 0.69 -2.88
N ALA A 137 9.77 1.19 -1.66
CA ALA A 137 9.95 2.62 -1.40
C ALA A 137 11.21 3.20 -2.05
N LEU A 138 12.24 2.39 -2.29
CA LEU A 138 13.50 2.84 -2.91
C LEU A 138 13.54 2.72 -4.43
N LEU A 139 12.52 2.17 -5.07
CA LEU A 139 12.40 2.18 -6.54
C LEU A 139 11.88 3.55 -7.05
N PRO A 140 12.20 3.93 -8.28
CA PRO A 140 11.84 5.24 -8.82
C PRO A 140 10.43 5.23 -9.45
N PHE A 141 9.38 5.27 -8.62
CA PHE A 141 8.01 5.47 -9.10
C PHE A 141 7.63 6.95 -9.12
N ASP A 142 6.74 7.31 -10.02
CA ASP A 142 6.13 8.65 -10.08
C ASP A 142 5.02 8.82 -9.02
N GLN A 143 4.37 7.71 -8.65
CA GLN A 143 3.33 7.67 -7.63
C GLN A 143 3.53 6.44 -6.73
N TYR A 144 3.66 6.69 -5.44
CA TYR A 144 3.74 5.61 -4.44
C TYR A 144 2.36 5.33 -3.86
N ILE A 145 2.03 4.03 -3.72
CA ILE A 145 0.82 3.57 -3.04
C ILE A 145 1.25 2.96 -1.71
N MET A 146 0.84 3.57 -0.61
CA MET A 146 1.21 3.13 0.74
C MET A 146 -0.03 2.72 1.54
N THR A 147 -0.01 1.49 2.06
CA THR A 147 -1.13 0.92 2.82
C THR A 147 -0.86 0.81 4.31
N ASN A 148 0.40 0.81 4.72
CA ASN A 148 0.80 0.76 6.12
C ASN A 148 2.19 1.37 6.31
N MET A 149 2.28 2.32 7.25
CA MET A 149 3.52 3.01 7.62
C MET A 149 4.14 2.48 8.92
N ASN A 150 3.45 1.58 9.63
CA ASN A 150 3.93 1.01 10.88
C ASN A 150 4.84 -0.21 10.62
N VAL A 151 5.98 0.02 9.97
CA VAL A 151 6.93 -1.01 9.59
C VAL A 151 8.22 -0.91 10.41
N GLY A 152 8.90 -2.04 10.58
CA GLY A 152 10.18 -2.13 11.26
C GLY A 152 10.12 -1.97 12.79
N PRO A 153 11.28 -2.02 13.45
CA PRO A 153 11.39 -1.85 14.90
C PRO A 153 10.88 -0.48 15.36
N LYS A 154 10.30 -0.40 16.56
CA LYS A 154 9.72 0.85 17.11
C LYS A 154 10.70 2.03 17.11
N GLY A 155 12.00 1.79 17.30
CA GLY A 155 13.04 2.82 17.29
C GLY A 155 13.39 3.39 15.90
N GLU A 156 12.95 2.74 14.83
CA GLU A 156 13.30 3.09 13.45
C GLU A 156 12.23 3.95 12.74
N ARG A 157 11.09 4.19 13.38
CA ARG A 157 9.96 4.93 12.80
C ARG A 157 10.33 6.33 12.34
N GLY A 158 11.26 7.00 13.01
CA GLY A 158 11.76 8.33 12.60
C GLY A 158 12.40 8.28 11.21
N ARG A 159 13.29 7.31 10.96
CA ARG A 159 13.95 7.15 9.66
C ARG A 159 12.97 6.78 8.53
N ILE A 160 11.96 5.98 8.83
CA ILE A 160 10.91 5.68 7.85
C ILE A 160 10.12 6.95 7.52
N GLY A 161 9.78 7.76 8.52
CA GLY A 161 9.11 9.05 8.31
C GLY A 161 9.95 10.02 7.47
N GLU A 162 11.27 10.10 7.73
CA GLU A 162 12.20 10.90 6.92
C GLU A 162 12.26 10.41 5.46
N LEU A 163 12.33 9.10 5.24
CA LEU A 163 12.30 8.52 3.89
C LEU A 163 11.00 8.88 3.17
N VAL A 164 9.84 8.74 3.83
CA VAL A 164 8.55 9.07 3.22
C VAL A 164 8.46 10.57 2.91
N ALA A 165 8.95 11.43 3.80
CA ALA A 165 9.02 12.87 3.53
C ALA A 165 9.93 13.18 2.33
N GLU A 166 11.07 12.47 2.16
CA GLU A 166 11.93 12.55 0.98
C GLU A 166 11.18 12.11 -0.28
N LEU A 167 10.44 11.00 -0.22
CA LEU A 167 9.63 10.52 -1.35
C LEU A 167 8.57 11.54 -1.77
N CYS A 168 7.89 12.16 -0.82
CA CYS A 168 6.87 13.17 -1.06
C CYS A 168 7.41 14.44 -1.73
N GLN A 169 8.72 14.71 -1.66
CA GLN A 169 9.34 15.84 -2.37
C GLN A 169 9.52 15.59 -3.89
N ARG A 170 9.56 14.34 -4.31
CA ARG A 170 9.91 13.95 -5.70
C ARG A 170 8.81 13.19 -6.43
N ALA A 171 7.83 12.66 -5.74
CA ALA A 171 6.78 11.81 -6.30
C ALA A 171 5.46 12.03 -5.58
N GLY A 172 4.36 11.63 -6.22
CA GLY A 172 3.06 11.62 -5.57
C GLY A 172 2.92 10.48 -4.54
N LEU A 173 2.00 10.66 -3.60
CA LEU A 173 1.65 9.67 -2.59
C LEU A 173 0.15 9.41 -2.59
N LEU A 174 -0.25 8.16 -2.75
CA LEU A 174 -1.59 7.70 -2.46
C LEU A 174 -1.53 6.83 -1.20
N MET A 175 -2.05 7.36 -0.10
CA MET A 175 -2.08 6.65 1.17
C MET A 175 -3.44 6.01 1.39
N ILE A 176 -3.47 4.70 1.61
CA ILE A 176 -4.69 3.96 1.92
C ILE A 176 -4.63 3.60 3.40
N SER A 177 -5.53 4.16 4.21
CA SER A 177 -5.37 4.09 5.65
C SER A 177 -6.69 4.09 6.40
N GLN A 178 -6.68 3.43 7.55
CA GLN A 178 -7.67 3.58 8.61
C GLN A 178 -7.16 4.54 9.71
N ASP A 179 -5.92 4.98 9.62
CA ASP A 179 -5.28 5.89 10.57
C ASP A 179 -5.18 7.29 9.95
N VAL A 180 -6.14 8.13 10.31
CA VAL A 180 -6.22 9.53 9.87
C VAL A 180 -4.97 10.31 10.28
N LYS A 181 -4.41 10.05 11.47
CA LYS A 181 -3.25 10.79 11.98
C LYS A 181 -2.03 10.59 11.09
N ASN A 182 -1.81 9.35 10.64
CA ASN A 182 -0.74 9.08 9.68
C ASN A 182 -0.99 9.76 8.33
N ALA A 183 -2.25 9.75 7.86
CA ALA A 183 -2.60 10.41 6.60
C ALA A 183 -2.40 11.93 6.67
N GLN A 184 -2.75 12.59 7.77
CA GLN A 184 -2.56 14.02 7.98
C GLN A 184 -1.08 14.47 7.95
N LEU A 185 -0.14 13.56 8.22
CA LEU A 185 1.30 13.89 8.18
C LEU A 185 1.83 14.09 6.75
N TYR A 186 1.21 13.43 5.76
CA TYR A 186 1.78 13.34 4.42
C TYR A 186 0.81 13.74 3.30
N CYS A 187 -0.50 13.72 3.55
CA CYS A 187 -1.52 14.01 2.56
C CYS A 187 -2.17 15.39 2.81
N THR A 188 -2.55 16.03 1.72
CA THR A 188 -3.24 17.35 1.74
C THR A 188 -4.70 17.24 1.34
N GLN A 189 -5.10 16.12 0.73
CA GLN A 189 -6.43 15.85 0.21
C GLN A 189 -6.83 14.42 0.59
N ALA A 190 -8.13 14.16 0.68
CA ALA A 190 -8.62 12.82 0.95
C ALA A 190 -9.93 12.50 0.25
N TYR A 191 -10.13 11.21 0.04
CA TYR A 191 -11.44 10.59 -0.17
C TYR A 191 -11.81 9.79 1.06
N VAL A 192 -12.97 10.07 1.64
CA VAL A 192 -13.53 9.32 2.77
C VAL A 192 -14.58 8.36 2.23
N PHE A 193 -14.39 7.08 2.53
CA PHE A 193 -15.27 5.99 2.08
C PHE A 193 -16.24 5.62 3.20
N ASP A 194 -17.54 5.86 2.96
CA ASP A 194 -18.64 5.43 3.82
C ASP A 194 -19.79 4.90 2.95
N LYS A 195 -20.42 3.79 3.35
CA LYS A 195 -21.62 3.21 2.73
C LYS A 195 -21.55 3.11 1.20
N CYS A 196 -20.42 2.61 0.68
CA CYS A 196 -20.15 2.49 -0.76
C CYS A 196 -20.08 3.83 -1.53
N GLN A 197 -19.87 4.93 -0.84
CA GLN A 197 -19.64 6.24 -1.43
C GLN A 197 -18.25 6.74 -1.08
N ALA A 198 -17.63 7.51 -1.98
CA ALA A 198 -16.37 8.20 -1.75
C ALA A 198 -16.62 9.71 -1.79
N THR A 199 -16.43 10.38 -0.68
CA THR A 199 -16.57 11.83 -0.56
C THR A 199 -15.19 12.48 -0.59
N TYR A 200 -14.99 13.40 -1.52
CA TYR A 200 -13.73 14.13 -1.66
C TYR A 200 -13.65 15.31 -0.69
N TYR A 201 -12.44 15.52 -0.15
CA TYR A 201 -12.07 16.65 0.68
C TYR A 201 -10.73 17.23 0.19
N ASP A 202 -10.69 18.52 -0.01
CA ASP A 202 -9.48 19.30 -0.28
C ASP A 202 -8.73 19.72 0.99
N ASP A 203 -9.31 19.43 2.14
CA ASP A 203 -8.77 19.67 3.48
C ASP A 203 -8.80 18.40 4.34
N MET A 204 -7.68 18.10 4.97
CA MET A 204 -7.52 16.91 5.81
C MET A 204 -8.22 16.99 7.17
N GLU A 205 -8.50 18.20 7.69
CA GLU A 205 -9.23 18.35 8.95
C GLU A 205 -10.69 17.98 8.75
N ALA A 206 -11.33 18.51 7.70
CA ALA A 206 -12.71 18.15 7.32
C ALA A 206 -12.84 16.66 6.98
N ALA A 207 -11.86 16.08 6.28
CA ALA A 207 -11.82 14.64 6.02
C ALA A 207 -11.74 13.82 7.32
N ALA A 208 -10.92 14.26 8.26
CA ALA A 208 -10.75 13.61 9.56
C ALA A 208 -12.04 13.68 10.42
N GLU A 209 -12.72 14.81 10.43
CA GLU A 209 -14.01 14.96 11.11
C GLU A 209 -15.05 13.99 10.56
N HIS A 210 -15.17 13.91 9.23
CA HIS A 210 -16.10 12.96 8.59
C HIS A 210 -15.70 11.52 8.93
N PHE A 211 -14.43 11.14 8.74
CA PHE A 211 -13.97 9.79 9.02
C PHE A 211 -14.21 9.37 10.47
N ASN A 212 -13.98 10.26 11.44
CA ASN A 212 -14.21 9.99 12.85
C ASN A 212 -15.70 9.90 13.22
N SER A 213 -16.59 10.45 12.40
CA SER A 213 -18.04 10.34 12.58
C SER A 213 -18.60 8.98 12.10
N ILE A 214 -17.82 8.23 11.31
CA ILE A 214 -18.22 6.90 10.82
C ILE A 214 -18.08 5.90 11.97
N GLU A 215 -19.19 5.25 12.33
CA GLU A 215 -19.16 4.17 13.32
C GLU A 215 -18.36 2.98 12.81
N ASP A 216 -17.42 2.49 13.64
CA ASP A 216 -16.77 1.21 13.40
C ASP A 216 -17.81 0.10 13.59
N LYS A 217 -18.21 -0.53 12.50
CA LYS A 217 -18.95 -1.78 12.62
C LYS A 217 -17.94 -2.87 12.94
N ASP A 218 -18.01 -3.40 14.15
CA ASP A 218 -17.31 -4.63 14.49
C ASP A 218 -17.76 -5.73 13.50
N ILE A 219 -16.96 -5.96 12.48
CA ILE A 219 -17.01 -7.20 11.72
C ILE A 219 -16.48 -8.21 12.71
N ALA A 220 -17.36 -9.03 13.27
CA ALA A 220 -17.00 -10.06 14.23
C ALA A 220 -15.82 -10.86 13.67
N ASP A 221 -14.68 -10.85 14.37
CA ASP A 221 -13.44 -11.56 14.02
C ASP A 221 -13.64 -13.07 13.82
N ASP A 222 -14.82 -13.61 14.21
CA ASP A 222 -15.13 -15.04 14.20
C ASP A 222 -15.37 -15.64 12.79
N ASP A 223 -15.58 -14.83 11.74
CA ASP A 223 -15.92 -15.36 10.39
C ASP A 223 -14.90 -14.98 9.30
N MET A 224 -13.97 -14.11 9.59
CA MET A 224 -12.77 -13.96 8.81
C MET A 224 -11.70 -14.82 9.48
N GLY A 225 -11.37 -15.96 8.88
CA GLY A 225 -10.15 -16.68 9.21
C GLY A 225 -8.96 -15.76 8.98
N VAL A 226 -8.81 -14.77 9.86
CA VAL A 226 -7.61 -13.99 9.98
C VAL A 226 -6.63 -14.92 10.66
N ASP A 227 -6.00 -15.78 9.86
CA ASP A 227 -4.68 -16.23 10.20
C ASP A 227 -3.88 -14.97 10.48
N SER A 228 -3.61 -14.76 11.76
CA SER A 228 -2.79 -13.66 12.29
C SER A 228 -1.35 -13.70 11.79
N ASP A 229 -1.06 -14.61 10.90
CA ASP A 229 0.24 -14.82 10.27
C ASP A 229 0.19 -14.27 8.84
N LEU A 230 1.09 -13.37 8.55
CA LEU A 230 1.48 -12.94 7.21
C LEU A 230 1.78 -14.13 6.25
N GLU A 231 1.65 -15.36 6.73
CA GLU A 231 1.90 -16.62 6.01
C GLU A 231 0.76 -17.03 5.07
N SER A 232 -0.49 -16.61 5.30
CA SER A 232 -1.61 -17.04 4.47
C SER A 232 -1.72 -16.33 3.11
N LEU A 233 -1.01 -15.23 2.90
CA LEU A 233 -0.96 -14.53 1.61
C LEU A 233 0.09 -15.10 0.63
N VAL A 234 0.82 -16.14 1.00
CA VAL A 234 2.01 -16.61 0.27
C VAL A 234 1.77 -17.91 -0.53
N ASN A 235 0.64 -18.57 -0.39
CA ASN A 235 0.35 -19.80 -1.13
C ASN A 235 -0.49 -19.55 -2.39
N VAL A 236 0.04 -18.78 -3.34
CA VAL A 236 -0.33 -18.97 -4.75
C VAL A 236 0.71 -19.92 -5.34
N ASP A 237 0.34 -21.18 -5.39
CA ASP A 237 1.08 -22.24 -6.09
C ASP A 237 1.10 -21.92 -7.59
N PHE A 238 2.19 -21.35 -8.07
CA PHE A 238 2.45 -21.26 -9.51
C PHE A 238 2.81 -22.66 -9.99
N GLY A 239 1.79 -23.43 -10.35
CA GLY A 239 1.96 -24.69 -11.07
C GLY A 239 2.79 -24.42 -12.34
N VAL A 240 4.03 -24.87 -12.31
CA VAL A 240 4.90 -24.94 -13.47
C VAL A 240 4.38 -26.11 -14.33
N VAL A 241 3.89 -25.79 -15.51
CA VAL A 241 3.76 -26.72 -16.63
C VAL A 241 4.93 -26.52 -17.55
#